data_a71635295f5947c1e9404bb5b1942dcc
#
_entry.id   a71635295f5947c1e9404bb5b1942dcc
#
_cell.length_a   1.000
_cell.length_b   1.000
_cell.length_c   1.000
_cell.angle_alpha   90.00
_cell.angle_beta   90.00
_cell.angle_gamma   90.00
#
_symmetry.space_group_name_H-M   'P 1'
#
loop_
_entity.id
_entity.type
_entity.pdbx_description
1 polymer ?
#
loop_
_entity_poly.entity_id
_entity_poly.type
_entity_poly.pdbx_seq_one_letter_code
_entity_poly.pdbx_strand_id
1 'polypeptide(L)'
;AGGGDATLQLNNCVIKNFNRGSDGGTDGGAAVKVSKGRVLLNQVEMVSNKATGRGGAITTTAANSFLFMNNCLLHENYAPTAWGTSIHAGNGYVCMNNVTVLGTAATGGNSITVNGDAYFMLANTTIVGNSGNPNGVFRAGKNASLVVNSLFAKGAGNRTIYAGNITSGGYNVYQAADAGWGAVATDTDYSFQTLPAATLTDGVYQWPVTGVIDEF
;
A
#
# COMPACT_ATOMS: atom_id res chain seq x y z
N ALA A 1 -34.16 -0.25 0.41
CA ALA A 1 -33.95 -1.51 1.11
C ALA A 1 -32.70 -1.35 1.95
N GLY A 2 -32.82 -1.37 3.26
CA GLY A 2 -31.69 -1.34 4.19
C GLY A 2 -30.92 -2.65 4.10
N GLY A 3 -30.01 -2.75 3.17
CA GLY A 3 -29.08 -3.87 3.09
C GLY A 3 -28.15 -3.81 4.29
N GLY A 4 -28.16 -4.82 5.11
CA GLY A 4 -27.16 -5.02 6.16
C GLY A 4 -25.74 -4.96 5.56
N ASP A 5 -24.74 -4.68 6.38
CA ASP A 5 -23.35 -4.61 5.94
C ASP A 5 -22.90 -6.00 5.47
N ALA A 6 -22.71 -6.15 4.18
CA ALA A 6 -22.20 -7.39 3.60
C ALA A 6 -20.74 -7.62 4.05
N THR A 7 -20.39 -8.88 4.27
CA THR A 7 -19.01 -9.30 4.53
C THR A 7 -18.56 -10.25 3.42
N LEU A 8 -17.44 -9.92 2.78
CA LEU A 8 -16.72 -10.80 1.89
C LEU A 8 -15.46 -11.28 2.62
N GLN A 9 -15.25 -12.56 2.71
CA GLN A 9 -14.03 -13.15 3.25
C GLN A 9 -13.35 -14.01 2.19
N LEU A 10 -12.07 -13.76 1.97
CA LEU A 10 -11.24 -14.52 1.05
C LEU A 10 -10.01 -15.04 1.82
N ASN A 11 -9.76 -16.34 1.69
CA ASN A 11 -8.64 -16.99 2.37
C ASN A 11 -7.86 -17.86 1.37
N ASN A 12 -6.55 -17.88 1.47
CA ASN A 12 -5.67 -18.76 0.71
C ASN A 12 -5.96 -18.75 -0.80
N CYS A 13 -6.02 -17.56 -1.40
CA CYS A 13 -6.33 -17.46 -2.83
C CYS A 13 -5.45 -16.43 -3.55
N VAL A 14 -5.41 -16.57 -4.86
CA VAL A 14 -4.75 -15.63 -5.76
C VAL A 14 -5.79 -14.91 -6.60
N ILE A 15 -5.72 -13.57 -6.62
CA ILE A 15 -6.57 -12.70 -7.42
C ILE A 15 -5.69 -12.01 -8.45
N LYS A 16 -5.81 -12.40 -9.73
CA LYS A 16 -4.86 -11.94 -10.75
C LYS A 16 -5.50 -11.54 -12.07
N ASN A 17 -4.79 -10.64 -12.77
CA ASN A 17 -5.08 -10.26 -14.14
C ASN A 17 -6.47 -9.63 -14.36
N PHE A 18 -7.07 -9.10 -13.31
CA PHE A 18 -8.28 -8.29 -13.49
C PHE A 18 -7.91 -6.97 -14.15
N ASN A 19 -8.61 -6.66 -15.22
CA ASN A 19 -8.45 -5.42 -15.96
C ASN A 19 -9.77 -4.66 -15.95
N ARG A 20 -9.82 -3.63 -15.14
CA ARG A 20 -10.96 -2.72 -15.12
C ARG A 20 -10.70 -1.57 -16.07
N GLY A 21 -11.35 -1.58 -17.21
CA GLY A 21 -11.36 -0.50 -18.17
C GLY A 21 -11.96 0.79 -17.60
N SER A 22 -11.97 1.85 -18.40
CA SER A 22 -12.55 3.13 -18.01
C SER A 22 -14.09 3.02 -18.01
N ASP A 23 -14.65 3.06 -16.82
CA ASP A 23 -16.09 3.21 -16.61
C ASP A 23 -16.50 4.68 -16.40
N GLY A 24 -15.63 5.62 -16.82
CA GLY A 24 -15.83 7.06 -16.65
C GLY A 24 -15.60 7.58 -15.23
N GLY A 25 -15.26 6.72 -14.29
CA GLY A 25 -15.01 7.07 -12.90
C GLY A 25 -13.54 7.13 -12.53
N THR A 26 -13.20 7.96 -11.56
CA THR A 26 -11.86 8.01 -10.96
C THR A 26 -11.62 6.87 -9.97
N ASP A 27 -12.65 6.11 -9.64
CA ASP A 27 -12.61 5.03 -8.65
C ASP A 27 -12.12 3.73 -9.29
N GLY A 28 -10.94 3.28 -8.86
CA GLY A 28 -10.31 2.05 -9.31
C GLY A 28 -10.79 0.80 -8.58
N GLY A 29 -9.85 -0.05 -8.22
CA GLY A 29 -10.09 -1.33 -7.56
C GLY A 29 -10.43 -2.40 -8.59
N ALA A 30 -9.43 -2.83 -9.37
CA ALA A 30 -9.67 -3.84 -10.40
C ALA A 30 -10.05 -5.18 -9.79
N ALA A 31 -9.41 -5.57 -8.71
CA ALA A 31 -9.69 -6.81 -8.02
C ALA A 31 -10.79 -6.65 -6.95
N VAL A 32 -10.71 -5.60 -6.13
CA VAL A 32 -11.64 -5.38 -5.02
C VAL A 32 -12.03 -3.91 -4.94
N LYS A 33 -13.33 -3.63 -4.96
CA LYS A 33 -13.90 -2.33 -4.61
C LYS A 33 -14.80 -2.46 -3.40
N VAL A 34 -14.46 -1.76 -2.32
CA VAL A 34 -15.25 -1.73 -1.08
C VAL A 34 -16.04 -0.44 -1.04
N SER A 35 -17.30 -0.50 -1.42
CA SER A 35 -18.21 0.65 -1.42
C SER A 35 -19.06 0.72 -0.16
N LYS A 36 -19.22 -0.41 0.55
CA LYS A 36 -19.93 -0.55 1.81
C LYS A 36 -19.66 -1.93 2.38
N GLY A 37 -19.67 -2.05 3.72
CA GLY A 37 -19.51 -3.35 4.40
C GLY A 37 -18.04 -3.73 4.60
N ARG A 38 -17.76 -5.00 4.75
CA ARG A 38 -16.46 -5.52 5.18
C ARG A 38 -15.86 -6.45 4.15
N VAL A 39 -14.55 -6.31 3.95
CA VAL A 39 -13.73 -7.25 3.19
C VAL A 39 -12.60 -7.72 4.08
N LEU A 40 -12.48 -9.03 4.25
CA LEU A 40 -11.47 -9.71 5.04
C LEU A 40 -10.61 -10.56 4.10
N LEU A 41 -9.35 -10.23 3.99
CA LEU A 41 -8.38 -10.92 3.15
C LEU A 41 -7.33 -11.55 4.06
N ASN A 42 -7.17 -12.87 3.97
CA ASN A 42 -6.16 -13.59 4.74
C ASN A 42 -5.40 -14.56 3.84
N GLN A 43 -4.10 -14.43 3.81
CA GLN A 43 -3.23 -15.21 2.92
C GLN A 43 -3.66 -15.06 1.44
N VAL A 44 -3.87 -13.83 1.01
CA VAL A 44 -4.30 -13.52 -0.36
C VAL A 44 -3.16 -12.86 -1.12
N GLU A 45 -2.87 -13.38 -2.30
CA GLU A 45 -1.99 -12.74 -3.26
C GLU A 45 -2.83 -11.98 -4.30
N MET A 46 -2.47 -10.71 -4.52
CA MET A 46 -3.07 -9.89 -5.59
C MET A 46 -1.98 -9.48 -6.57
N VAL A 47 -2.06 -9.99 -7.79
CA VAL A 47 -1.00 -9.80 -8.78
C VAL A 47 -1.52 -9.35 -10.13
N SER A 48 -0.82 -8.40 -10.73
CA SER A 48 -1.07 -7.93 -12.10
C SER A 48 -2.51 -7.44 -12.34
N ASN A 49 -3.15 -6.88 -11.31
CA ASN A 49 -4.47 -6.27 -11.45
C ASN A 49 -4.31 -4.82 -11.93
N LYS A 50 -5.12 -4.42 -12.89
CA LYS A 50 -5.00 -3.12 -13.55
C LYS A 50 -6.32 -2.35 -13.51
N ALA A 51 -6.28 -1.14 -12.98
CA ALA A 51 -7.37 -0.18 -13.09
C ALA A 51 -6.93 1.05 -13.90
N THR A 52 -7.84 1.66 -14.62
CA THR A 52 -7.58 2.94 -15.32
C THR A 52 -7.64 4.14 -14.39
N GLY A 53 -8.31 4.00 -13.26
CA GLY A 53 -8.41 5.01 -12.22
C GLY A 53 -7.40 4.81 -11.08
N ARG A 54 -7.87 4.86 -9.85
CA ARG A 54 -7.09 4.75 -8.62
C ARG A 54 -7.18 3.34 -8.04
N GLY A 55 -6.14 2.88 -7.34
CA GLY A 55 -6.13 1.56 -6.70
C GLY A 55 -6.13 0.42 -7.70
N GLY A 56 -4.98 0.09 -8.27
CA GLY A 56 -4.84 -0.97 -9.26
C GLY A 56 -5.41 -2.30 -8.81
N ALA A 57 -5.20 -2.68 -7.56
CA ALA A 57 -5.83 -3.86 -6.98
C ALA A 57 -7.08 -3.49 -6.17
N ILE A 58 -6.97 -2.58 -5.21
CA ILE A 58 -8.02 -2.35 -4.21
C ILE A 58 -8.38 -0.86 -4.13
N THR A 59 -9.68 -0.58 -3.97
CA THR A 59 -10.14 0.75 -3.54
C THR A 59 -11.25 0.65 -2.49
N THR A 60 -11.23 1.59 -1.52
CA THR A 60 -12.35 1.82 -0.58
C THR A 60 -12.94 3.20 -0.85
N THR A 61 -14.26 3.33 -0.85
CA THR A 61 -14.93 4.55 -1.34
C THR A 61 -15.94 5.19 -0.39
N ALA A 62 -16.40 4.49 0.63
CA ALA A 62 -17.41 4.99 1.56
C ALA A 62 -16.95 4.92 3.03
N ALA A 63 -17.47 5.80 3.87
CA ALA A 63 -17.13 5.89 5.29
C ALA A 63 -17.38 4.60 6.08
N ASN A 64 -18.34 3.80 5.64
CA ASN A 64 -18.65 2.48 6.21
C ASN A 64 -18.06 1.30 5.41
N SER A 65 -16.96 1.54 4.72
CA SER A 65 -16.12 0.51 4.10
C SER A 65 -15.04 0.06 5.10
N PHE A 66 -14.88 -1.25 5.25
CA PHE A 66 -13.85 -1.84 6.10
C PHE A 66 -13.04 -2.86 5.31
N LEU A 67 -11.75 -2.65 5.21
CA LEU A 67 -10.81 -3.57 4.60
C LEU A 67 -9.82 -4.06 5.66
N PHE A 68 -9.77 -5.34 5.86
CA PHE A 68 -8.80 -5.99 6.73
C PHE A 68 -7.96 -6.95 5.91
N MET A 69 -6.64 -6.82 6.01
CA MET A 69 -5.68 -7.65 5.30
C MET A 69 -4.70 -8.26 6.30
N ASN A 70 -4.50 -9.55 6.20
CA ASN A 70 -3.55 -10.28 7.03
C ASN A 70 -2.77 -11.29 6.20
N ASN A 71 -1.45 -11.31 6.34
CA ASN A 71 -0.57 -12.21 5.59
C ASN A 71 -0.79 -12.12 4.07
N CYS A 72 -0.88 -10.93 3.51
CA CYS A 72 -1.17 -10.73 2.09
C CYS A 72 0.05 -10.22 1.32
N LEU A 73 0.08 -10.52 0.02
CA LEU A 73 1.08 -10.02 -0.93
C LEU A 73 0.39 -9.30 -2.08
N LEU A 74 0.80 -8.07 -2.34
CA LEU A 74 0.34 -7.27 -3.48
C LEU A 74 1.55 -6.90 -4.34
N HIS A 75 1.57 -7.31 -5.60
CA HIS A 75 2.66 -6.95 -6.51
C HIS A 75 2.17 -6.78 -7.95
N GLU A 76 2.94 -6.04 -8.72
CA GLU A 76 2.63 -5.77 -10.14
C GLU A 76 1.24 -5.15 -10.39
N ASN A 77 0.57 -4.66 -9.36
CA ASN A 77 -0.73 -4.02 -9.54
C ASN A 77 -0.54 -2.60 -10.09
N TYR A 78 -1.38 -2.19 -11.00
CA TYR A 78 -1.17 -0.98 -11.79
C TYR A 78 -2.39 -0.05 -11.81
N ALA A 79 -2.13 1.22 -11.56
CA ALA A 79 -3.04 2.33 -11.86
C ALA A 79 -2.21 3.49 -12.43
N PRO A 80 -2.57 4.04 -13.60
CA PRO A 80 -1.76 5.06 -14.29
C PRO A 80 -1.83 6.43 -13.63
N THR A 81 -2.77 6.66 -12.74
CA THR A 81 -2.96 7.93 -12.04
C THR A 81 -2.07 8.04 -10.81
N ALA A 82 -1.89 9.25 -10.30
CA ALA A 82 -1.03 9.54 -9.16
C ALA A 82 -1.50 8.97 -7.79
N TRP A 83 -2.53 8.11 -7.76
CA TRP A 83 -3.23 7.78 -6.53
C TRP A 83 -3.34 6.28 -6.30
N GLY A 84 -2.37 5.70 -5.59
CA GLY A 84 -2.40 4.32 -5.16
C GLY A 84 -2.34 3.31 -6.31
N THR A 85 -1.14 2.94 -6.73
CA THR A 85 -1.00 1.94 -7.80
C THR A 85 -1.51 0.57 -7.38
N SER A 86 -1.37 0.22 -6.10
CA SER A 86 -1.92 -1.00 -5.53
C SER A 86 -3.20 -0.74 -4.75
N ILE A 87 -3.16 0.20 -3.79
CA ILE A 87 -4.30 0.48 -2.91
C ILE A 87 -4.62 1.97 -2.91
N HIS A 88 -5.88 2.30 -3.10
CA HIS A 88 -6.43 3.63 -2.87
C HIS A 88 -7.53 3.57 -1.81
N ALA A 89 -7.27 4.16 -0.65
CA ALA A 89 -8.26 4.35 0.40
C ALA A 89 -8.85 5.76 0.29
N GLY A 90 -10.01 5.87 -0.34
CA GLY A 90 -10.73 7.14 -0.46
C GLY A 90 -11.51 7.50 0.79
N ASN A 91 -12.12 6.53 1.43
CA ASN A 91 -12.86 6.62 2.68
C ASN A 91 -12.84 5.30 3.43
N GLY A 92 -13.33 5.30 4.67
CA GLY A 92 -13.50 4.10 5.50
C GLY A 92 -12.22 3.72 6.25
N TYR A 93 -12.08 2.45 6.53
CA TYR A 93 -11.04 1.91 7.39
C TYR A 93 -10.25 0.84 6.65
N VAL A 94 -8.93 0.96 6.67
CA VAL A 94 -8.02 -0.05 6.12
C VAL A 94 -7.04 -0.47 7.21
N CYS A 95 -7.05 -1.75 7.54
CA CYS A 95 -6.12 -2.33 8.50
C CYS A 95 -5.29 -3.41 7.80
N MET A 96 -3.98 -3.29 7.90
CA MET A 96 -3.03 -4.22 7.31
C MET A 96 -2.10 -4.76 8.39
N ASN A 97 -1.98 -6.08 8.45
CA ASN A 97 -1.04 -6.76 9.33
C ASN A 97 -0.28 -7.82 8.55
N ASN A 98 1.04 -7.80 8.64
CA ASN A 98 1.91 -8.71 7.90
C ASN A 98 1.60 -8.72 6.40
N VAL A 99 1.58 -7.54 5.79
CA VAL A 99 1.29 -7.37 4.37
C VAL A 99 2.51 -6.84 3.64
N THR A 100 2.79 -7.40 2.49
CA THR A 100 3.84 -6.89 1.60
C THR A 100 3.19 -6.26 0.37
N VAL A 101 3.55 -5.01 0.09
CA VAL A 101 3.13 -4.29 -1.11
C VAL A 101 4.37 -3.91 -1.90
N LEU A 102 4.55 -4.53 -3.05
CA LEU A 102 5.68 -4.25 -3.93
C LEU A 102 5.23 -3.29 -5.04
N GLY A 103 6.07 -2.32 -5.29
CA GLY A 103 5.87 -1.36 -6.37
C GLY A 103 5.99 -1.98 -7.75
N THR A 104 5.50 -1.25 -8.73
CA THR A 104 5.57 -1.64 -10.14
C THR A 104 6.55 -0.76 -10.91
N ALA A 105 6.86 -1.11 -12.14
CA ALA A 105 7.59 -0.24 -13.07
C ALA A 105 6.76 0.96 -13.56
N ALA A 106 5.58 1.16 -13.01
CA ALA A 106 4.66 2.23 -13.41
C ALA A 106 5.22 3.61 -13.09
N THR A 107 5.03 4.54 -14.00
CA THR A 107 5.37 5.96 -13.82
C THR A 107 4.37 6.74 -12.96
N GLY A 108 3.26 6.11 -12.58
CA GLY A 108 2.18 6.74 -11.81
C GLY A 108 2.29 6.46 -10.31
N GLY A 109 1.77 7.33 -9.54
CA GLY A 109 1.34 7.30 -8.15
C GLY A 109 2.13 6.54 -7.07
N ASN A 110 1.78 6.78 -5.84
CA ASN A 110 2.28 6.05 -4.69
C ASN A 110 1.80 4.58 -4.72
N SER A 111 2.51 3.67 -4.09
CA SER A 111 2.05 2.28 -3.97
C SER A 111 0.73 2.20 -3.20
N ILE A 112 0.64 2.95 -2.11
CA ILE A 112 -0.58 3.13 -1.33
C ILE A 112 -0.89 4.62 -1.22
N THR A 113 -2.13 5.00 -1.47
CA THR A 113 -2.64 6.33 -1.18
C THR A 113 -3.85 6.26 -0.28
N VAL A 114 -3.78 6.96 0.84
CA VAL A 114 -4.89 7.27 1.70
C VAL A 114 -5.35 8.67 1.38
N ASN A 115 -6.61 8.86 1.08
CA ASN A 115 -7.17 10.16 0.71
C ASN A 115 -8.51 10.40 1.42
N GLY A 116 -8.99 11.62 1.39
CA GLY A 116 -10.27 11.96 2.01
C GLY A 116 -10.28 11.68 3.50
N ASP A 117 -11.35 11.03 3.96
CA ASP A 117 -11.62 10.74 5.36
C ASP A 117 -11.33 9.27 5.73
N ALA A 118 -10.42 8.61 5.01
CA ALA A 118 -10.01 7.25 5.33
C ALA A 118 -9.06 7.20 6.53
N TYR A 119 -9.22 6.16 7.35
CA TYR A 119 -8.31 5.78 8.43
C TYR A 119 -7.46 4.60 8.01
N PHE A 120 -6.19 4.63 8.35
CA PHE A 120 -5.26 3.59 7.97
C PHE A 120 -4.47 3.09 9.18
N MET A 121 -4.36 1.79 9.32
CA MET A 121 -3.51 1.15 10.33
C MET A 121 -2.61 0.14 9.64
N LEU A 122 -1.31 0.30 9.80
CA LEU A 122 -0.28 -0.58 9.31
C LEU A 122 0.49 -1.18 10.47
N ALA A 123 0.58 -2.49 10.52
CA ALA A 123 1.45 -3.21 11.44
C ALA A 123 2.23 -4.28 10.67
N ASN A 124 3.51 -4.45 10.98
CA ASN A 124 4.34 -5.50 10.39
C ASN A 124 4.29 -5.49 8.85
N THR A 125 4.23 -4.33 8.23
CA THR A 125 3.96 -4.19 6.80
C THR A 125 5.19 -3.70 6.06
N THR A 126 5.47 -4.31 4.91
CA THR A 126 6.54 -3.87 4.02
C THR A 126 5.93 -3.21 2.78
N ILE A 127 6.31 -1.97 2.50
CA ILE A 127 5.86 -1.25 1.31
C ILE A 127 7.08 -0.79 0.52
N VAL A 128 7.17 -1.25 -0.72
CA VAL A 128 8.21 -0.85 -1.66
C VAL A 128 7.62 0.06 -2.72
N GLY A 129 8.31 1.14 -3.01
CA GLY A 129 7.86 2.15 -3.96
C GLY A 129 7.96 1.73 -5.42
N ASN A 130 7.20 2.42 -6.25
CA ASN A 130 7.25 2.25 -7.70
C ASN A 130 8.55 2.79 -8.27
N SER A 131 9.12 2.09 -9.26
CA SER A 131 10.41 2.47 -9.86
C SER A 131 10.37 3.75 -10.69
N GLY A 132 9.20 4.23 -11.10
CA GLY A 132 9.04 5.42 -11.93
C GLY A 132 8.40 6.63 -11.24
N ASN A 133 8.15 6.58 -9.92
CA ASN A 133 7.37 7.62 -9.24
C ASN A 133 8.19 8.50 -8.29
N PRO A 134 8.21 9.83 -8.49
CA PRO A 134 8.86 10.76 -7.58
C PRO A 134 8.09 11.02 -6.28
N ASN A 135 6.82 10.60 -6.17
CA ASN A 135 5.91 11.07 -5.12
C ASN A 135 5.87 10.20 -3.85
N GLY A 136 6.74 9.20 -3.75
CA GLY A 136 6.80 8.38 -2.53
C GLY A 136 6.01 7.08 -2.60
N VAL A 137 6.08 6.34 -1.53
CA VAL A 137 5.59 4.97 -1.40
C VAL A 137 4.21 4.95 -0.77
N PHE A 138 4.07 5.72 0.30
CA PHE A 138 2.86 5.83 1.10
C PHE A 138 2.47 7.30 1.24
N ARG A 139 1.21 7.61 0.94
CA ARG A 139 0.62 8.92 1.16
C ARG A 139 -0.53 8.80 2.14
N ALA A 140 -0.41 9.47 3.29
CA ALA A 140 -1.50 9.57 4.24
C ALA A 140 -2.46 10.71 3.90
N GLY A 141 -3.70 10.57 4.33
CA GLY A 141 -4.78 11.53 4.16
C GLY A 141 -4.91 12.52 5.32
N LYS A 142 -6.13 13.06 5.51
CA LYS A 142 -6.45 14.01 6.57
C LYS A 142 -6.55 13.36 7.94
N ASN A 143 -7.09 12.15 8.00
CA ASN A 143 -7.29 11.43 9.25
C ASN A 143 -6.00 10.75 9.69
N ALA A 144 -5.88 10.55 10.99
CA ALA A 144 -4.72 9.91 11.56
C ALA A 144 -4.53 8.50 11.03
N SER A 145 -3.34 8.22 10.53
CA SER A 145 -2.89 6.88 10.17
C SER A 145 -1.91 6.40 11.23
N LEU A 146 -2.09 5.20 11.74
CA LEU A 146 -1.15 4.58 12.68
C LEU A 146 -0.26 3.60 11.95
N VAL A 147 1.04 3.72 12.17
CA VAL A 147 2.05 2.84 11.57
C VAL A 147 2.97 2.32 12.66
N VAL A 148 3.15 1.01 12.72
CA VAL A 148 4.02 0.35 13.69
C VAL A 148 4.78 -0.82 13.06
N ASN A 149 6.02 -0.99 13.44
CA ASN A 149 6.89 -2.10 13.02
C ASN A 149 6.83 -2.36 11.51
N SER A 150 6.99 -1.31 10.71
CA SER A 150 6.79 -1.39 9.27
C SER A 150 7.98 -0.84 8.50
N LEU A 151 8.22 -1.39 7.31
CA LEU A 151 9.30 -1.00 6.41
C LEU A 151 8.75 -0.24 5.20
N PHE A 152 9.31 0.94 4.96
CA PHE A 152 9.02 1.74 3.79
C PHE A 152 10.29 1.91 2.95
N ALA A 153 10.41 1.17 1.88
CA ALA A 153 11.52 1.26 0.96
C ALA A 153 11.14 2.11 -0.27
N LYS A 154 11.97 3.08 -0.62
CA LYS A 154 11.73 3.90 -1.79
C LYS A 154 11.96 3.12 -3.08
N GLY A 155 11.19 3.46 -4.12
CA GLY A 155 11.49 3.11 -5.48
C GLY A 155 12.49 4.13 -6.10
N ALA A 156 12.21 4.60 -7.30
CA ALA A 156 13.02 5.65 -7.94
C ALA A 156 12.80 7.06 -7.35
N GLY A 157 11.79 7.21 -6.48
CA GLY A 157 11.42 8.51 -5.90
C GLY A 157 12.36 9.00 -4.81
N ASN A 158 12.19 10.26 -4.42
CA ASN A 158 13.03 10.93 -3.46
C ASN A 158 12.59 10.69 -2.01
N ARG A 159 11.41 10.13 -1.77
CA ARG A 159 10.83 9.92 -0.43
C ARG A 159 10.01 8.64 -0.35
N THR A 160 9.86 8.11 0.85
CA THR A 160 9.01 6.93 1.09
C THR A 160 7.64 7.29 1.62
N ILE A 161 7.57 8.26 2.51
CA ILE A 161 6.35 8.70 3.14
C ILE A 161 6.08 10.14 2.70
N TYR A 162 4.96 10.34 2.02
CA TYR A 162 4.48 11.66 1.64
C TYR A 162 3.49 12.15 2.68
N ALA A 163 3.69 13.36 3.14
CA ALA A 163 3.02 14.01 4.25
C ALA A 163 1.52 13.73 4.39
N GLY A 164 1.11 13.68 5.59
CA GLY A 164 -0.26 13.51 6.03
C GLY A 164 -0.26 13.38 7.54
N ASN A 165 -1.39 13.05 8.11
CA ASN A 165 -1.52 12.85 9.55
C ASN A 165 -1.15 11.42 9.91
N ILE A 166 0.15 11.16 10.12
CA ILE A 166 0.68 9.84 10.48
C ILE A 166 1.17 9.89 11.92
N THR A 167 0.73 8.91 12.69
CA THR A 167 1.24 8.65 14.05
C THR A 167 2.11 7.39 13.98
N SER A 168 3.36 7.51 14.40
CA SER A 168 4.20 6.35 14.56
C SER A 168 3.92 5.66 15.90
N GLY A 169 3.73 4.35 15.86
CA GLY A 169 3.74 3.48 17.02
C GLY A 169 5.11 2.90 17.34
N GLY A 170 6.14 3.32 16.60
CA GLY A 170 7.52 2.90 16.76
C GLY A 170 7.95 1.71 15.91
N TYR A 171 9.26 1.49 15.93
CA TYR A 171 9.95 0.38 15.24
C TYR A 171 9.74 0.38 13.72
N ASN A 172 9.54 1.56 13.12
CA ASN A 172 9.43 1.67 11.69
C ASN A 172 10.80 1.97 11.07
N VAL A 173 11.01 1.41 9.90
CA VAL A 173 12.18 1.66 9.07
C VAL A 173 11.72 2.37 7.79
N TYR A 174 12.34 3.50 7.48
CA TYR A 174 11.94 4.30 6.33
C TYR A 174 13.13 4.98 5.68
N GLN A 175 12.96 5.43 4.44
CA GLN A 175 13.95 6.21 3.71
C GLN A 175 13.34 7.55 3.28
N ALA A 176 13.94 8.66 3.69
CA ALA A 176 13.54 10.01 3.26
C ALA A 176 12.04 10.30 3.40
N ALA A 177 11.53 10.34 4.61
CA ALA A 177 10.17 10.79 4.89
C ALA A 177 10.04 12.32 4.77
N ASP A 178 8.83 12.81 4.48
CA ASP A 178 8.55 14.24 4.56
C ASP A 178 8.59 14.76 6.00
N ALA A 179 8.89 16.03 6.13
CA ALA A 179 8.73 16.74 7.40
C ALA A 179 7.25 16.66 7.84
N GLY A 180 7.03 16.21 9.07
CA GLY A 180 5.67 16.04 9.63
C GLY A 180 5.17 14.61 9.75
N TRP A 181 5.91 13.64 9.26
CA TRP A 181 5.75 12.28 9.73
C TRP A 181 6.18 12.21 11.21
N GLY A 182 5.28 11.76 12.04
CA GLY A 182 5.49 11.75 13.50
C GLY A 182 6.41 10.62 13.97
N ALA A 183 7.65 10.60 13.47
CA ALA A 183 8.65 9.63 13.88
C ALA A 183 8.90 9.69 15.40
N VAL A 184 9.09 8.54 16.01
CA VAL A 184 9.45 8.39 17.42
C VAL A 184 10.86 7.79 17.54
N ALA A 185 11.43 7.81 18.74
CA ALA A 185 12.82 7.41 18.98
C ALA A 185 13.19 5.97 18.56
N THR A 186 12.21 5.10 18.43
CA THR A 186 12.41 3.71 17.97
C THR A 186 12.27 3.54 16.45
N ASP A 187 11.99 4.61 15.72
CA ASP A 187 11.99 4.59 14.26
C ASP A 187 13.40 4.82 13.73
N THR A 188 13.71 4.21 12.60
CA THR A 188 15.03 4.32 11.97
C THR A 188 14.92 4.87 10.56
N ASP A 189 15.63 5.96 10.30
CA ASP A 189 15.75 6.54 8.96
C ASP A 189 17.03 6.02 8.27
N TYR A 190 16.83 5.30 7.18
CA TYR A 190 17.89 4.80 6.31
C TYR A 190 18.11 5.68 5.07
N SER A 191 17.86 6.98 5.17
CA SER A 191 17.99 7.93 4.04
C SER A 191 19.36 7.91 3.38
N PHE A 192 20.37 7.52 4.08
CA PHE A 192 21.76 7.47 3.59
C PHE A 192 22.13 6.14 2.93
N GLN A 193 21.27 5.13 3.00
CA GLN A 193 21.53 3.84 2.38
C GLN A 193 20.61 3.63 1.19
N THR A 194 21.18 3.32 0.05
CA THR A 194 20.42 2.89 -1.10
C THR A 194 20.14 1.41 -0.93
N LEU A 195 18.91 1.05 -0.56
CA LEU A 195 18.51 -0.35 -0.67
C LEU A 195 18.60 -0.76 -2.14
N PRO A 196 19.31 -1.83 -2.45
CA PRO A 196 19.39 -2.29 -3.81
C PRO A 196 17.98 -2.66 -4.31
N ALA A 197 17.73 -2.42 -5.59
CA ALA A 197 16.43 -2.79 -6.17
C ALA A 197 16.22 -4.30 -6.03
N ALA A 198 15.06 -4.68 -5.53
CA ALA A 198 14.66 -6.07 -5.55
C ALA A 198 14.54 -6.54 -7.00
N THR A 199 15.14 -7.66 -7.33
CA THR A 199 15.00 -8.30 -8.65
C THR A 199 14.05 -9.48 -8.54
N LEU A 200 13.13 -9.58 -9.51
CA LEU A 200 12.28 -10.76 -9.63
C LEU A 200 13.07 -11.83 -10.38
N THR A 201 13.44 -12.90 -9.69
CA THR A 201 14.09 -14.06 -10.28
C THR A 201 13.22 -15.28 -10.00
N ASP A 202 12.81 -15.98 -11.04
CA ASP A 202 11.98 -17.19 -10.97
C ASP A 202 10.69 -17.02 -10.17
N GLY A 203 10.05 -15.84 -10.29
CA GLY A 203 8.82 -15.53 -9.54
C GLY A 203 9.03 -15.20 -8.06
N VAL A 204 10.27 -15.08 -7.61
CA VAL A 204 10.62 -14.71 -6.24
C VAL A 204 11.36 -13.37 -6.25
N TYR A 205 10.90 -12.43 -5.46
CA TYR A 205 11.64 -11.19 -5.24
C TYR A 205 12.86 -11.46 -4.38
N GLN A 206 14.02 -11.28 -4.96
CA GLN A 206 15.29 -11.41 -4.27
C GLN A 206 15.86 -10.01 -4.02
N TRP A 207 16.18 -9.74 -2.78
CA TRP A 207 17.02 -8.60 -2.42
C TRP A 207 18.47 -9.04 -2.53
N PRO A 208 19.32 -8.30 -3.24
CA PRO A 208 20.74 -8.58 -3.18
C PRO A 208 21.21 -8.34 -1.73
N VAL A 209 21.47 -9.42 -1.04
CA VAL A 209 22.03 -9.41 0.32
C VAL A 209 23.49 -9.00 0.19
N THR A 210 23.76 -7.72 0.13
CA THR A 210 25.11 -7.18 0.21
C THR A 210 25.25 -6.39 1.51
N GLY A 211 25.66 -7.08 2.55
CA GLY A 211 26.37 -6.45 3.66
C GLY A 211 25.59 -5.61 4.66
N VAL A 212 24.26 -5.65 4.70
CA VAL A 212 23.48 -4.77 5.61
C VAL A 212 22.67 -5.55 6.65
N ILE A 213 22.69 -6.87 6.64
CA ILE A 213 21.87 -7.69 7.56
C ILE A 213 22.65 -8.20 8.77
N ASP A 214 23.92 -7.87 8.91
CA ASP A 214 24.72 -8.34 10.04
C ASP A 214 24.53 -7.54 11.35
N GLU A 215 23.61 -6.59 11.41
CA GLU A 215 23.37 -5.75 12.60
C GLU A 215 21.90 -5.71 13.08
N PHE A 216 21.09 -6.74 12.80
CA PHE A 216 19.76 -6.87 13.41
C PHE A 216 19.72 -8.01 14.43
#